data_419f9617f25f95f9a952fcfd1f3f0814
#
_entry.id   419f9617f25f95f9a952fcfd1f3f0814
#
_cell.length_a   1.000
_cell.length_b   1.000
_cell.length_c   1.000
_cell.angle_alpha   90.00
_cell.angle_beta   90.00
_cell.angle_gamma   90.00
#
_symmetry.space_group_name_H-M   'P 1'
#
loop_
_entity.id
_entity.type
_entity.pdbx_description
1 polymer ?
#
loop_
_entity_poly.entity_id
_entity_poly.type
_entity_poly.pdbx_seq_one_letter_code
_entity_poly.pdbx_strand_id
1 'polypeptide(L)'
;MNRPFLIFLCWLMAIATCPGQRFDFEKFRDRLPWIWKTPKQVEPPTVKNSAWPADAIDRFVLRKLEAEKLRPAEPTNDRVWVRRVYFAITGLPPKPEDIQTFLNDTSKNRKRTLVRALLDSPHYGERWARHWMDLVRYAESRGHEGDSILPNAYRY
;
A
#
# COMPACT_ATOMS: atom_id res chain seq x y z
N MET A 1 -56.81 5.05 41.76
CA MET A 1 -55.93 4.79 40.60
C MET A 1 -54.50 4.96 41.07
N ASN A 2 -53.72 3.84 41.17
CA ASN A 2 -52.44 3.83 41.85
C ASN A 2 -51.37 4.66 41.11
N ARG A 3 -50.84 5.67 41.79
CA ARG A 3 -49.75 6.54 41.28
C ARG A 3 -48.57 5.78 40.64
N PRO A 4 -48.13 4.60 41.14
CA PRO A 4 -47.03 3.85 40.50
C PRO A 4 -47.40 3.31 39.10
N PHE A 5 -48.67 3.01 38.85
CA PHE A 5 -49.10 2.51 37.54
C PHE A 5 -49.07 3.59 36.44
N LEU A 6 -49.37 4.81 36.80
CA LEU A 6 -49.28 5.97 35.86
C LEU A 6 -47.80 6.28 35.52
N ILE A 7 -46.90 6.18 36.49
CA ILE A 7 -45.48 6.42 36.25
C ILE A 7 -44.89 5.34 35.35
N PHE A 8 -45.30 4.07 35.51
CA PHE A 8 -44.86 2.98 34.66
C PHE A 8 -45.39 3.10 33.25
N LEU A 9 -46.64 3.54 33.07
CA LEU A 9 -47.23 3.79 31.74
C LEU A 9 -46.55 4.96 31.01
N CYS A 10 -46.21 6.05 31.69
CA CYS A 10 -45.43 7.15 31.14
C CYS A 10 -44.01 6.73 30.74
N TRP A 11 -43.36 5.82 31.48
CA TRP A 11 -42.04 5.29 31.17
C TRP A 11 -42.09 4.40 29.90
N LEU A 12 -43.11 3.55 29.77
CA LEU A 12 -43.35 2.73 28.60
C LEU A 12 -43.65 3.58 27.34
N MET A 13 -44.40 4.65 27.48
CA MET A 13 -44.65 5.56 26.34
C MET A 13 -43.40 6.36 25.95
N ALA A 14 -42.53 6.73 26.90
CA ALA A 14 -41.26 7.42 26.60
C ALA A 14 -40.28 6.55 25.81
N ILE A 15 -40.28 5.23 26.06
CA ILE A 15 -39.44 4.28 25.29
C ILE A 15 -39.96 4.09 23.86
N ALA A 16 -41.30 4.12 23.68
CA ALA A 16 -41.92 3.94 22.36
C ALA A 16 -41.76 5.15 21.42
N THR A 17 -41.43 6.33 21.97
CA THR A 17 -41.29 7.58 21.19
C THR A 17 -39.86 7.98 20.94
N CYS A 18 -38.86 7.16 21.36
CA CYS A 18 -37.48 7.41 20.98
C CYS A 18 -37.35 7.14 19.47
N PRO A 19 -37.30 8.15 18.60
CA PRO A 19 -37.07 7.91 17.18
C PRO A 19 -35.67 7.34 17.08
N GLY A 20 -35.56 6.04 16.84
CA GLY A 20 -34.26 5.43 16.54
C GLY A 20 -33.63 6.25 15.42
N GLN A 21 -32.59 7.00 15.71
CA GLN A 21 -31.84 7.71 14.68
C GLN A 21 -31.39 6.67 13.68
N ARG A 22 -32.06 6.61 12.54
CA ARG A 22 -31.61 5.78 11.43
C ARG A 22 -30.21 6.26 11.07
N PHE A 23 -29.23 5.35 11.20
CA PHE A 23 -27.88 5.63 10.80
C PHE A 23 -27.88 6.03 9.32
N ASP A 24 -27.54 7.29 9.05
CA ASP A 24 -27.44 7.81 7.70
C ASP A 24 -26.10 7.39 7.10
N PHE A 25 -26.13 6.28 6.37
CA PHE A 25 -24.95 5.70 5.74
C PHE A 25 -24.33 6.67 4.71
N GLU A 26 -25.16 7.46 4.00
CA GLU A 26 -24.67 8.41 3.00
C GLU A 26 -23.85 9.53 3.65
N LYS A 27 -24.37 10.13 4.73
CA LYS A 27 -23.62 11.14 5.49
C LYS A 27 -22.36 10.58 6.14
N PHE A 28 -22.41 9.32 6.59
CA PHE A 28 -21.22 8.64 7.11
C PHE A 28 -20.17 8.44 6.02
N ARG A 29 -20.57 7.94 4.85
CA ARG A 29 -19.71 7.72 3.70
C ARG A 29 -18.99 9.01 3.26
N ASP A 30 -19.69 10.13 3.24
CA ASP A 30 -19.14 11.41 2.84
C ASP A 30 -18.06 11.93 3.81
N ARG A 31 -18.14 11.54 5.09
CA ARG A 31 -17.14 11.86 6.12
C ARG A 31 -15.94 10.91 6.13
N LEU A 32 -16.01 9.79 5.41
CA LEU A 32 -14.90 8.85 5.36
C LEU A 32 -13.65 9.51 4.77
N PRO A 33 -12.45 9.19 5.30
CA PRO A 33 -11.20 9.56 4.69
C PRO A 33 -11.14 9.11 3.22
N TRP A 34 -10.39 9.82 2.41
CA TRP A 34 -10.27 9.56 0.96
C TRP A 34 -9.95 8.08 0.62
N ILE A 35 -9.22 7.39 1.49
CA ILE A 35 -8.81 5.98 1.31
C ILE A 35 -10.01 5.01 1.26
N TRP A 36 -11.14 5.39 1.87
CA TRP A 36 -12.38 4.59 1.86
C TRP A 36 -13.37 4.99 0.76
N LYS A 37 -13.02 6.02 -0.02
CA LYS A 37 -13.84 6.45 -1.16
C LYS A 37 -13.44 5.69 -2.40
N THR A 38 -14.42 5.35 -3.24
CA THR A 38 -14.13 4.71 -4.53
C THR A 38 -13.14 5.54 -5.34
N PRO A 39 -12.02 4.96 -5.80
CA PRO A 39 -11.08 5.66 -6.65
C PRO A 39 -11.76 6.22 -7.90
N LYS A 40 -11.47 7.47 -8.22
CA LYS A 40 -11.93 8.08 -9.47
C LYS A 40 -10.78 8.08 -10.47
N GLN A 41 -11.12 7.85 -11.74
CA GLN A 41 -10.14 8.03 -12.80
C GLN A 41 -9.79 9.53 -12.89
N VAL A 42 -8.50 9.82 -12.85
CA VAL A 42 -7.97 11.17 -12.95
C VAL A 42 -7.08 11.25 -14.17
N GLU A 43 -7.34 12.22 -15.03
CA GLU A 43 -6.50 12.45 -16.20
C GLU A 43 -5.12 12.96 -15.79
N PRO A 44 -4.04 12.38 -16.35
CA PRO A 44 -2.69 12.85 -16.07
C PRO A 44 -2.52 14.32 -16.45
N PRO A 45 -1.93 15.13 -15.57
CA PRO A 45 -1.80 16.56 -15.83
C PRO A 45 -0.85 16.86 -17.00
N THR A 46 -1.05 18.02 -17.64
CA THR A 46 -0.07 18.58 -18.54
C THR A 46 1.12 19.13 -17.76
N VAL A 47 2.32 18.92 -18.29
CA VAL A 47 3.59 19.36 -17.70
C VAL A 47 4.41 20.14 -18.70
N LYS A 48 5.29 21.01 -18.24
CA LYS A 48 6.14 21.85 -19.12
C LYS A 48 7.21 21.01 -19.83
N ASN A 49 7.87 20.13 -19.10
CA ASN A 49 8.87 19.22 -19.65
C ASN A 49 8.21 17.88 -20.04
N SER A 50 7.66 17.83 -21.23
CA SER A 50 6.98 16.62 -21.74
C SER A 50 7.93 15.46 -22.10
N ALA A 51 9.24 15.72 -22.16
CA ALA A 51 10.25 14.71 -22.55
C ALA A 51 10.69 13.82 -21.35
N TRP A 52 10.52 14.29 -20.11
CA TRP A 52 10.97 13.55 -18.92
C TRP A 52 10.05 12.42 -18.50
N PRO A 53 8.71 12.58 -18.48
CA PRO A 53 7.80 11.54 -18.01
C PRO A 53 7.81 10.31 -18.93
N ALA A 54 8.00 9.12 -18.36
CA ALA A 54 7.86 7.85 -19.06
C ALA A 54 6.41 7.34 -19.02
N ASP A 55 5.65 7.70 -17.97
CA ASP A 55 4.27 7.27 -17.78
C ASP A 55 3.37 8.36 -17.14
N ALA A 56 2.13 7.99 -16.85
CA ALA A 56 1.15 8.88 -16.23
C ALA A 56 1.54 9.30 -14.80
N ILE A 57 2.17 8.42 -14.03
CA ILE A 57 2.58 8.70 -12.64
C ILE A 57 3.66 9.77 -12.63
N ASP A 58 4.61 9.67 -13.55
CA ASP A 58 5.68 10.66 -13.70
C ASP A 58 5.14 12.07 -13.95
N ARG A 59 4.03 12.20 -14.68
CA ARG A 59 3.38 13.49 -14.92
C ARG A 59 2.86 14.11 -13.62
N PHE A 60 2.26 13.32 -12.74
CA PHE A 60 1.83 13.83 -11.43
C PHE A 60 3.00 14.26 -10.56
N VAL A 61 4.10 13.49 -10.58
CA VAL A 61 5.34 13.84 -9.86
C VAL A 61 5.94 15.11 -10.42
N LEU A 62 6.11 15.18 -11.76
CA LEU A 62 6.73 16.32 -12.42
C LEU A 62 5.93 17.61 -12.21
N ARG A 63 4.60 17.55 -12.27
CA ARG A 63 3.75 18.72 -11.98
C ARG A 63 4.02 19.30 -10.60
N LYS A 64 4.20 18.45 -9.59
CA LYS A 64 4.54 18.91 -8.23
C LYS A 64 5.94 19.54 -8.19
N LEU A 65 6.92 18.89 -8.83
CA LEU A 65 8.27 19.44 -8.91
C LEU A 65 8.26 20.82 -9.59
N GLU A 66 7.56 20.96 -10.72
CA GLU A 66 7.44 22.23 -11.44
C GLU A 66 6.76 23.34 -10.62
N ALA A 67 5.75 22.97 -9.80
CA ALA A 67 5.08 23.92 -8.92
C ALA A 67 6.03 24.48 -7.85
N GLU A 68 6.92 23.63 -7.33
CA GLU A 68 7.95 23.99 -6.34
C GLU A 68 9.25 24.52 -7.00
N LYS A 69 9.26 24.73 -8.34
CA LYS A 69 10.44 25.17 -9.12
C LYS A 69 11.64 24.22 -9.00
N LEU A 70 11.37 22.95 -8.70
CA LEU A 70 12.37 21.89 -8.62
C LEU A 70 12.51 21.18 -9.98
N ARG A 71 13.68 20.58 -10.20
CA ARG A 71 13.95 19.73 -11.35
C ARG A 71 14.10 18.27 -10.91
N PRO A 72 13.71 17.31 -11.75
CA PRO A 72 14.05 15.92 -11.52
C PRO A 72 15.57 15.75 -11.37
N ALA A 73 15.98 14.84 -10.52
CA ALA A 73 17.40 14.48 -10.40
C ALA A 73 17.88 13.81 -11.68
N GLU A 74 19.19 13.92 -11.95
CA GLU A 74 19.82 13.22 -13.07
C GLU A 74 19.70 11.70 -12.93
N PRO A 75 19.61 10.97 -14.06
CA PRO A 75 19.62 9.53 -14.05
C PRO A 75 20.83 8.96 -13.32
N THR A 76 20.61 7.95 -12.51
CA THR A 76 21.70 7.29 -11.77
C THR A 76 22.58 6.46 -12.70
N ASN A 77 23.84 6.22 -12.30
CA ASN A 77 24.72 5.31 -13.02
C ASN A 77 24.28 3.84 -12.85
N ASP A 78 24.75 2.98 -13.73
CA ASP A 78 24.33 1.58 -13.80
C ASP A 78 24.69 0.77 -12.53
N ARG A 79 25.81 1.03 -11.87
CA ARG A 79 26.19 0.36 -10.62
C ARG A 79 25.18 0.66 -9.50
N VAL A 80 24.80 1.92 -9.34
CA VAL A 80 23.79 2.32 -8.36
C VAL A 80 22.41 1.81 -8.74
N TRP A 81 22.09 1.80 -10.05
CA TRP A 81 20.84 1.24 -10.55
C TRP A 81 20.71 -0.25 -10.21
N VAL A 82 21.72 -1.07 -10.49
CA VAL A 82 21.74 -2.50 -10.14
C VAL A 82 21.49 -2.70 -8.65
N ARG A 83 22.24 -1.99 -7.80
CA ARG A 83 22.06 -2.07 -6.35
C ARG A 83 20.62 -1.77 -5.93
N ARG A 84 20.02 -0.70 -6.45
CA ARG A 84 18.65 -0.32 -6.12
C ARG A 84 17.63 -1.37 -6.56
N VAL A 85 17.80 -1.94 -7.74
CA VAL A 85 16.91 -2.99 -8.29
C VAL A 85 16.97 -4.26 -7.45
N TYR A 86 18.16 -4.72 -7.05
CA TYR A 86 18.31 -5.86 -6.16
C TYR A 86 17.57 -5.63 -4.84
N PHE A 87 17.81 -4.52 -4.17
CA PHE A 87 17.09 -4.19 -2.94
C PHE A 87 15.58 -4.05 -3.12
N ALA A 88 15.15 -3.47 -4.23
CA ALA A 88 13.72 -3.28 -4.50
C ALA A 88 13.00 -4.62 -4.71
N ILE A 89 13.62 -5.57 -5.42
CA ILE A 89 12.97 -6.84 -5.81
C ILE A 89 13.21 -7.93 -4.76
N THR A 90 14.46 -8.13 -4.32
CA THR A 90 14.83 -9.25 -3.43
C THR A 90 15.06 -8.84 -1.98
N GLY A 91 15.27 -7.55 -1.71
CA GLY A 91 15.65 -7.05 -0.39
C GLY A 91 17.12 -7.31 -0.04
N LEU A 92 17.89 -7.92 -0.94
CA LEU A 92 19.28 -8.30 -0.74
C LEU A 92 20.22 -7.44 -1.60
N PRO A 93 21.48 -7.24 -1.19
CA PRO A 93 22.47 -6.60 -2.03
C PRO A 93 22.89 -7.53 -3.19
N PRO A 94 23.26 -7.00 -4.35
CA PRO A 94 23.90 -7.79 -5.40
C PRO A 94 25.29 -8.27 -4.94
N LYS A 95 25.71 -9.43 -5.43
CA LYS A 95 27.10 -9.86 -5.30
C LYS A 95 28.01 -9.04 -6.22
N PRO A 96 29.30 -8.88 -5.91
CA PRO A 96 30.24 -8.18 -6.78
C PRO A 96 30.26 -8.71 -8.22
N GLU A 97 30.14 -10.03 -8.37
CA GLU A 97 30.11 -10.73 -9.66
C GLU A 97 28.88 -10.37 -10.49
N ASP A 98 27.71 -10.24 -9.83
CA ASP A 98 26.46 -9.86 -10.50
C ASP A 98 26.54 -8.43 -11.05
N ILE A 99 27.14 -7.53 -10.27
CA ILE A 99 27.37 -6.15 -10.72
C ILE A 99 28.30 -6.15 -11.94
N GLN A 100 29.41 -6.90 -11.89
CA GLN A 100 30.38 -6.93 -12.97
C GLN A 100 29.79 -7.54 -14.24
N THR A 101 29.01 -8.63 -14.11
CA THR A 101 28.28 -9.26 -15.21
C THR A 101 27.33 -8.27 -15.89
N PHE A 102 26.56 -7.53 -15.10
CA PHE A 102 25.67 -6.51 -15.67
C PHE A 102 26.41 -5.37 -16.35
N LEU A 103 27.51 -4.89 -15.77
CA LEU A 103 28.31 -3.79 -16.36
C LEU A 103 28.99 -4.19 -17.67
N ASN A 104 29.37 -5.47 -17.81
CA ASN A 104 29.98 -6.02 -19.02
C ASN A 104 28.97 -6.35 -20.10
N ASP A 105 27.67 -6.46 -19.75
CA ASP A 105 26.62 -6.71 -20.71
C ASP A 105 26.28 -5.42 -21.50
N THR A 106 26.58 -5.38 -22.77
CA THR A 106 26.33 -4.26 -23.68
C THR A 106 24.96 -4.34 -24.38
N SER A 107 24.16 -5.36 -24.08
CA SER A 107 22.86 -5.56 -24.72
C SER A 107 21.86 -4.44 -24.37
N LYS A 108 21.04 -4.04 -25.35
CA LYS A 108 20.00 -3.02 -25.15
C LYS A 108 18.97 -3.43 -24.10
N ASN A 109 18.80 -4.73 -23.87
CA ASN A 109 17.77 -5.29 -22.99
C ASN A 109 18.32 -5.69 -21.61
N ARG A 110 19.59 -5.43 -21.28
CA ARG A 110 20.23 -5.88 -20.05
C ARG A 110 19.46 -5.55 -18.77
N LYS A 111 18.90 -4.36 -18.68
CA LYS A 111 18.06 -3.94 -17.54
C LYS A 111 16.81 -4.81 -17.38
N ARG A 112 16.12 -5.06 -18.50
CA ARG A 112 14.92 -5.90 -18.50
C ARG A 112 15.24 -7.36 -18.18
N THR A 113 16.33 -7.87 -18.71
CA THR A 113 16.81 -9.23 -18.45
C THR A 113 17.13 -9.41 -16.96
N LEU A 114 17.87 -8.47 -16.35
CA LEU A 114 18.16 -8.51 -14.93
C LEU A 114 16.89 -8.49 -14.09
N VAL A 115 15.95 -7.57 -14.36
CA VAL A 115 14.69 -7.46 -13.63
C VAL A 115 13.91 -8.78 -13.68
N ARG A 116 13.80 -9.41 -14.86
CA ARG A 116 13.13 -10.70 -15.00
C ARG A 116 13.81 -11.79 -14.18
N ALA A 117 15.13 -11.91 -14.27
CA ALA A 117 15.89 -12.90 -13.51
C ALA A 117 15.68 -12.74 -11.99
N LEU A 118 15.60 -11.50 -11.50
CA LEU A 118 15.33 -11.24 -10.08
C LEU A 118 13.89 -11.55 -9.68
N LEU A 119 12.90 -11.29 -10.55
CA LEU A 119 11.50 -11.65 -10.30
C LEU A 119 11.29 -13.16 -10.31
N ASP A 120 12.06 -13.91 -11.09
CA ASP A 120 12.03 -15.37 -11.14
C ASP A 120 12.84 -16.04 -9.99
N SER A 121 13.55 -15.23 -9.19
CA SER A 121 14.33 -15.71 -8.05
C SER A 121 13.45 -16.09 -6.85
N PRO A 122 13.78 -17.18 -6.11
CA PRO A 122 13.13 -17.50 -4.84
C PRO A 122 13.14 -16.34 -3.83
N HIS A 123 14.20 -15.54 -3.81
CA HIS A 123 14.32 -14.38 -2.91
C HIS A 123 13.25 -13.30 -3.14
N TYR A 124 12.70 -13.21 -4.36
CA TYR A 124 11.54 -12.36 -4.61
C TYR A 124 10.33 -12.85 -3.81
N GLY A 125 10.05 -14.16 -3.87
CA GLY A 125 8.96 -14.78 -3.10
C GLY A 125 9.13 -14.59 -1.59
N GLU A 126 10.33 -14.86 -1.06
CA GLU A 126 10.67 -14.68 0.36
C GLU A 126 10.43 -13.24 0.84
N ARG A 127 10.84 -12.26 0.04
CA ARG A 127 10.64 -10.85 0.35
C ARG A 127 9.16 -10.46 0.34
N TRP A 128 8.45 -10.85 -0.72
CA TRP A 128 7.07 -10.39 -0.95
C TRP A 128 6.04 -11.17 -0.13
N ALA A 129 6.37 -12.38 0.32
CA ALA A 129 5.55 -13.12 1.27
C ALA A 129 5.32 -12.32 2.57
N ARG A 130 6.30 -11.53 3.03
CA ARG A 130 6.14 -10.67 4.22
C ARG A 130 5.02 -9.65 4.04
N HIS A 131 4.95 -9.00 2.86
CA HIS A 131 3.88 -8.03 2.58
C HIS A 131 2.51 -8.70 2.56
N TRP A 132 2.44 -9.93 2.05
CA TRP A 132 1.22 -10.73 2.08
C TRP A 132 0.84 -11.11 3.52
N MET A 133 1.80 -11.59 4.30
CA MET A 133 1.58 -11.96 5.71
C MET A 133 1.09 -10.78 6.56
N ASP A 134 1.59 -9.57 6.29
CA ASP A 134 1.09 -8.35 6.94
C ASP A 134 -0.37 -8.06 6.61
N LEU A 135 -0.78 -8.26 5.36
CA LEU A 135 -2.17 -8.07 4.94
C LEU A 135 -3.13 -9.04 5.60
N VAL A 136 -2.73 -10.31 5.72
CA VAL A 136 -3.56 -11.37 6.34
C VAL A 136 -3.37 -11.47 7.84
N ARG A 137 -2.58 -10.57 8.44
CA ARG A 137 -2.31 -10.55 9.88
C ARG A 137 -1.75 -11.88 10.38
N TYR A 138 -0.83 -12.48 9.62
CA TYR A 138 -0.17 -13.71 10.02
C TYR A 138 0.52 -13.57 11.37
N ALA A 139 0.31 -14.55 12.25
CA ALA A 139 0.98 -14.65 13.53
C ALA A 139 1.20 -16.12 13.89
N GLU A 140 2.31 -16.42 14.54
CA GLU A 140 2.63 -17.77 15.04
C GLU A 140 2.18 -17.95 16.48
N SER A 141 1.76 -16.88 17.12
CA SER A 141 1.28 -16.87 18.49
C SER A 141 0.10 -15.91 18.65
N ARG A 142 -0.57 -15.93 19.80
CA ARG A 142 -1.73 -15.08 20.09
C ARG A 142 -1.37 -13.66 20.53
N GLY A 143 -0.12 -13.40 20.87
CA GLY A 143 0.41 -12.05 21.15
C GLY A 143 -0.11 -11.37 22.40
N HIS A 144 -0.58 -12.12 23.41
CA HIS A 144 -1.04 -11.59 24.69
C HIS A 144 -0.46 -12.36 25.88
N GLU A 145 -0.84 -12.01 27.10
CA GLU A 145 -0.42 -12.73 28.31
C GLU A 145 -0.65 -14.25 28.15
N GLY A 146 0.43 -15.04 28.39
CA GLY A 146 0.42 -16.48 28.15
C GLY A 146 0.68 -16.93 26.71
N ASP A 147 0.91 -16.02 25.81
CA ASP A 147 1.34 -16.13 24.39
C ASP A 147 1.49 -17.55 23.84
N SER A 148 0.38 -18.28 23.75
CA SER A 148 0.37 -19.66 23.27
C SER A 148 0.65 -19.73 21.78
N ILE A 149 1.53 -20.64 21.37
CA ILE A 149 1.88 -20.92 19.97
C ILE A 149 0.65 -21.47 19.23
N LEU A 150 0.47 -21.02 17.99
CA LEU A 150 -0.50 -21.55 17.03
C LEU A 150 0.12 -22.70 16.24
N PRO A 151 -0.18 -23.98 16.58
CA PRO A 151 0.59 -25.12 16.10
C PRO A 151 0.51 -25.35 14.58
N ASN A 152 -0.45 -24.74 13.90
CA ASN A 152 -0.67 -24.89 12.46
C ASN A 152 -0.46 -23.60 11.65
N ALA A 153 0.06 -22.53 12.26
CA ALA A 153 0.28 -21.26 11.57
C ALA A 153 1.17 -21.41 10.33
N TYR A 154 2.18 -22.28 10.39
CA TYR A 154 3.11 -22.54 9.28
C TYR A 154 2.46 -23.12 8.02
N ARG A 155 1.21 -23.56 8.08
CA ARG A 155 0.48 -24.12 6.92
C ARG A 155 -0.12 -23.03 6.01
N TYR A 156 -0.14 -21.81 6.50
CA TYR A 156 -0.63 -20.68 5.72
C TYR A 156 0.41 -20.24 4.69
#